data_d9e2e230733cfb83a8e2a7e418a51264
#
_entry.id   d9e2e230733cfb83a8e2a7e418a51264
#
_cell.length_a   1.000
_cell.length_b   1.000
_cell.length_c   1.000
_cell.angle_alpha   90.00
_cell.angle_beta   90.00
_cell.angle_gamma   90.00
#
_symmetry.space_group_name_H-M   'P 1'
#
loop_
_entity.id
_entity.type
_entity.pdbx_description
1 polymer ?
#
loop_
_entity_poly.entity_id
_entity_poly.type
_entity_poly.pdbx_seq_one_letter_code
_entity_poly.pdbx_strand_id
1 'polypeptide(L)'
;MRETPAQSLGRAGSIEIIILFTAFIAATYGFGIYLFASLIPEMRTEIGFDYAAVGLMTAAAQGGFLVFALISGLFASVIGARKAIIFSVFLCATCLILMPFADNSLIVAVLLALMAAAAASVWIPMVAVCKELIPAKHQGKAFGLISSGTAYGVFINGLAVPLLMPSYGWKSIWLVLGAATLGLALWAMLRIGLRDHPAQSVKPVKPMTLASRLRVLGRPEALAILLMMFLNGLSCMPAQNYLSAMMREELGYSVGSAALAWSIIGIVGMFSGLAVGALADRISIRWAMVVTYALLCISAALYLNHATLVVVYAGAVAFGLAFYAIFGLVPAYTSIIFSREEATSVFGIGNVLLGLGGMAGNYFAGLSREYTGSFETTYWIVLAAAIATLVLSLVMRNERSLSKLRAI
;
A
#
# COMPACT_ATOMS: atom_id res chain seq x y z
N MET A 1 4.17 -33.14 28.51
CA MET A 1 3.79 -31.70 28.49
C MET A 1 2.51 -31.61 27.67
N ARG A 2 1.37 -31.34 28.32
CA ARG A 2 0.08 -31.20 27.64
C ARG A 2 0.09 -29.83 26.95
N GLU A 3 0.04 -29.84 25.61
CA GLU A 3 -0.24 -28.64 24.82
C GLU A 3 -1.64 -28.13 25.23
N THR A 4 -1.69 -27.00 25.91
CA THR A 4 -2.93 -26.25 26.09
C THR A 4 -3.43 -25.86 24.71
N PRO A 5 -4.63 -26.26 24.27
CA PRO A 5 -5.14 -25.87 22.97
C PRO A 5 -5.28 -24.35 22.97
N ALA A 6 -4.57 -23.68 22.03
CA ALA A 6 -4.86 -22.30 21.68
C ALA A 6 -6.38 -22.21 21.50
N GLN A 7 -7.03 -21.28 22.18
CA GLN A 7 -8.46 -21.03 22.01
C GLN A 7 -8.67 -20.53 20.57
N SER A 8 -8.72 -21.46 19.61
CA SER A 8 -9.13 -21.16 18.25
C SER A 8 -10.58 -20.70 18.33
N LEU A 9 -10.82 -19.46 17.96
CA LEU A 9 -12.16 -18.96 17.76
C LEU A 9 -12.92 -19.94 16.86
N GLY A 10 -14.18 -20.26 17.19
CA GLY A 10 -15.05 -21.02 16.30
C GLY A 10 -15.09 -20.33 14.90
N ARG A 11 -15.58 -21.05 13.89
CA ARG A 11 -15.62 -20.55 12.49
C ARG A 11 -16.24 -19.15 12.36
N ALA A 12 -17.29 -18.86 13.12
CA ALA A 12 -17.94 -17.54 13.14
C ALA A 12 -17.01 -16.45 13.66
N GLY A 13 -16.28 -16.69 14.77
CA GLY A 13 -15.31 -15.73 15.31
C GLY A 13 -14.12 -15.49 14.38
N SER A 14 -13.64 -16.53 13.67
CA SER A 14 -12.56 -16.37 12.69
C SER A 14 -12.99 -15.49 11.49
N ILE A 15 -14.22 -15.62 11.01
CA ILE A 15 -14.78 -14.79 9.93
C ILE A 15 -14.87 -13.34 10.38
N GLU A 16 -15.39 -13.10 11.57
CA GLU A 16 -15.50 -11.75 12.14
C GLU A 16 -14.14 -11.05 12.25
N ILE A 17 -13.11 -11.74 12.72
CA ILE A 17 -11.75 -11.19 12.79
C ILE A 17 -11.20 -10.87 11.40
N ILE A 18 -11.44 -11.71 10.41
CA ILE A 18 -11.01 -11.45 9.02
C ILE A 18 -11.70 -10.20 8.49
N ILE A 19 -13.02 -10.05 8.68
CA ILE A 19 -13.78 -8.88 8.26
C ILE A 19 -13.24 -7.63 8.95
N LEU A 20 -13.06 -7.68 10.27
CA LEU A 20 -12.56 -6.56 11.06
C LEU A 20 -11.16 -6.11 10.61
N PHE A 21 -10.25 -7.05 10.38
CA PHE A 21 -8.90 -6.72 9.91
C PHE A 21 -8.88 -6.23 8.47
N THR A 22 -9.75 -6.78 7.61
CA THR A 22 -9.95 -6.23 6.26
C THR A 22 -10.43 -4.78 6.32
N ALA A 23 -11.38 -4.47 7.22
CA ALA A 23 -11.87 -3.12 7.42
C ALA A 23 -10.78 -2.18 8.01
N PHE A 24 -9.87 -2.66 8.87
CA PHE A 24 -8.74 -1.87 9.34
C PHE A 24 -7.79 -1.50 8.23
N ILE A 25 -7.48 -2.43 7.32
CA ILE A 25 -6.65 -2.13 6.16
C ILE A 25 -7.38 -1.17 5.21
N ALA A 26 -8.68 -1.34 4.99
CA ALA A 26 -9.48 -0.39 4.21
C ALA A 26 -9.44 1.02 4.82
N ALA A 27 -9.58 1.14 6.13
CA ALA A 27 -9.57 2.42 6.83
C ALA A 27 -8.17 3.06 6.84
N THR A 28 -7.14 2.33 7.26
CA THR A 28 -5.81 2.92 7.46
C THR A 28 -5.07 3.15 6.15
N TYR A 29 -5.16 2.24 5.17
CA TYR A 29 -4.55 2.43 3.85
C TYR A 29 -5.51 3.18 2.91
N GLY A 30 -6.76 2.71 2.75
CA GLY A 30 -7.71 3.31 1.83
C GLY A 30 -8.03 4.76 2.19
N PHE A 31 -8.52 5.00 3.40
CA PHE A 31 -8.87 6.36 3.84
C PHE A 31 -7.64 7.14 4.30
N GLY A 32 -6.76 6.53 5.12
CA GLY A 32 -5.63 7.23 5.71
C GLY A 32 -4.55 7.63 4.73
N ILE A 33 -4.26 6.81 3.71
CA ILE A 33 -3.19 7.10 2.73
C ILE A 33 -3.74 7.63 1.41
N TYR A 34 -4.82 7.02 0.87
CA TYR A 34 -5.23 7.26 -0.51
C TYR A 34 -6.37 8.27 -0.69
N LEU A 35 -7.11 8.64 0.36
CA LEU A 35 -8.20 9.60 0.24
C LEU A 35 -7.71 10.99 -0.17
N PHE A 36 -6.58 11.45 0.38
CA PHE A 36 -6.00 12.76 0.09
C PHE A 36 -5.82 12.98 -1.43
N ALA A 37 -5.34 11.97 -2.15
CA ALA A 37 -5.13 12.03 -3.59
C ALA A 37 -6.40 12.39 -4.39
N SER A 38 -7.59 12.00 -3.88
CA SER A 38 -8.87 12.32 -4.51
C SER A 38 -9.38 13.72 -4.19
N LEU A 39 -8.84 14.36 -3.14
CA LEU A 39 -9.30 15.63 -2.57
C LEU A 39 -8.30 16.79 -2.72
N ILE A 40 -7.14 16.53 -3.34
CA ILE A 40 -6.09 17.54 -3.54
C ILE A 40 -6.62 18.83 -4.17
N PRO A 41 -7.43 18.81 -5.25
CA PRO A 41 -7.87 20.03 -5.89
C PRO A 41 -8.68 20.95 -4.96
N GLU A 42 -9.63 20.40 -4.18
CA GLU A 42 -10.46 21.17 -3.25
C GLU A 42 -9.63 21.70 -2.08
N MET A 43 -8.84 20.81 -1.47
CA MET A 43 -8.02 21.19 -0.32
C MET A 43 -6.99 22.25 -0.72
N ARG A 44 -6.38 22.11 -1.91
CA ARG A 44 -5.44 23.09 -2.45
C ARG A 44 -6.09 24.46 -2.62
N THR A 45 -7.27 24.49 -3.20
CA THR A 45 -7.99 25.74 -3.46
C THR A 45 -8.43 26.44 -2.18
N GLU A 46 -8.89 25.70 -1.17
CA GLU A 46 -9.42 26.27 0.08
C GLU A 46 -8.30 26.61 1.07
N ILE A 47 -7.27 25.76 1.21
CA ILE A 47 -6.17 25.97 2.18
C ILE A 47 -5.05 26.85 1.59
N GLY A 48 -4.94 26.93 0.26
CA GLY A 48 -4.02 27.85 -0.41
C GLY A 48 -2.58 27.31 -0.57
N PHE A 49 -2.38 26.00 -0.68
CA PHE A 49 -1.07 25.40 -0.96
C PHE A 49 -0.86 25.09 -2.44
N ASP A 50 0.39 25.06 -2.87
CA ASP A 50 0.82 24.74 -4.24
C ASP A 50 1.12 23.23 -4.43
N TYR A 51 1.46 22.82 -5.65
CA TYR A 51 1.80 21.43 -5.94
C TYR A 51 3.18 21.01 -5.40
N ALA A 52 4.10 21.96 -5.18
CA ALA A 52 5.36 21.68 -4.50
C ALA A 52 5.09 21.26 -3.04
N ALA A 53 4.16 21.94 -2.36
CA ALA A 53 3.70 21.55 -1.03
C ALA A 53 2.99 20.18 -1.04
N VAL A 54 2.16 19.86 -2.06
CA VAL A 54 1.56 18.52 -2.21
C VAL A 54 2.64 17.44 -2.31
N GLY A 55 3.69 17.70 -3.09
CA GLY A 55 4.83 16.79 -3.21
C GLY A 55 5.53 16.56 -1.88
N LEU A 56 5.76 17.63 -1.09
CA LEU A 56 6.35 17.51 0.25
C LEU A 56 5.43 16.80 1.24
N MET A 57 4.13 17.10 1.26
CA MET A 57 3.16 16.46 2.14
C MET A 57 3.06 14.95 1.89
N THR A 58 2.98 14.55 0.63
CA THR A 58 2.92 13.12 0.25
C THR A 58 4.25 12.41 0.47
N ALA A 59 5.39 13.08 0.30
CA ALA A 59 6.69 12.56 0.68
C ALA A 59 6.82 12.40 2.21
N ALA A 60 6.33 13.37 2.99
CA ALA A 60 6.30 13.27 4.46
C ALA A 60 5.42 12.12 4.93
N ALA A 61 4.26 11.90 4.30
CA ALA A 61 3.41 10.73 4.55
C ALA A 61 4.17 9.42 4.31
N GLN A 62 4.86 9.31 3.19
CA GLN A 62 5.68 8.13 2.88
C GLN A 62 6.85 7.95 3.88
N GLY A 63 7.45 9.05 4.34
CA GLY A 63 8.47 9.06 5.40
C GLY A 63 7.91 8.56 6.73
N GLY A 64 6.72 9.01 7.12
CA GLY A 64 6.00 8.54 8.31
C GLY A 64 5.73 7.04 8.25
N PHE A 65 5.22 6.54 7.12
CA PHE A 65 5.06 5.12 6.88
C PHE A 65 6.36 4.35 7.06
N LEU A 66 7.44 4.80 6.43
CA LEU A 66 8.74 4.14 6.48
C LEU A 66 9.31 4.06 7.91
N VAL A 67 9.32 5.16 8.63
CA VAL A 67 9.81 5.21 10.01
C VAL A 67 9.02 4.25 10.89
N PHE A 68 7.69 4.28 10.81
CA PHE A 68 6.85 3.43 11.65
C PHE A 68 6.82 1.97 11.19
N ALA A 69 7.04 1.67 9.91
CA ALA A 69 7.26 0.30 9.45
C ALA A 69 8.51 -0.33 10.10
N LEU A 70 9.56 0.47 10.33
CA LEU A 70 10.79 0.00 10.98
C LEU A 70 10.62 -0.21 12.49
N ILE A 71 9.88 0.65 13.18
CA ILE A 71 9.76 0.62 14.65
C ILE A 71 8.49 -0.09 15.15
N SER A 72 7.51 -0.36 14.28
CA SER A 72 6.22 -0.93 14.70
C SER A 72 6.34 -2.30 15.38
N GLY A 73 7.32 -3.11 14.97
CA GLY A 73 7.62 -4.40 15.62
C GLY A 73 8.10 -4.22 17.06
N LEU A 74 8.94 -3.21 17.33
CA LEU A 74 9.41 -2.86 18.67
C LEU A 74 8.25 -2.30 19.49
N PHE A 75 7.47 -1.40 18.91
CA PHE A 75 6.30 -0.81 19.57
C PHE A 75 5.29 -1.89 19.99
N ALA A 76 4.95 -2.81 19.08
CA ALA A 76 4.06 -3.92 19.36
C ALA A 76 4.61 -4.89 20.41
N SER A 77 5.94 -5.07 20.51
CA SER A 77 6.56 -5.93 21.53
C SER A 77 6.49 -5.32 22.93
N VAL A 78 6.45 -3.99 23.06
CA VAL A 78 6.39 -3.27 24.35
C VAL A 78 4.95 -3.16 24.85
N ILE A 79 4.02 -2.70 24.02
CA ILE A 79 2.64 -2.44 24.45
C ILE A 79 1.67 -3.60 24.17
N GLY A 80 2.10 -4.58 23.38
CA GLY A 80 1.29 -5.71 22.90
C GLY A 80 0.69 -5.49 21.52
N ALA A 81 0.59 -6.57 20.73
CA ALA A 81 0.17 -6.49 19.34
C ALA A 81 -1.27 -5.97 19.18
N ARG A 82 -2.20 -6.43 20.02
CA ARG A 82 -3.62 -6.02 19.97
C ARG A 82 -3.79 -4.55 20.31
N LYS A 83 -3.11 -4.06 21.35
CA LYS A 83 -3.12 -2.64 21.74
C LYS A 83 -2.51 -1.78 20.65
N ALA A 84 -1.39 -2.21 20.06
CA ALA A 84 -0.75 -1.50 18.96
C ALA A 84 -1.70 -1.30 17.77
N ILE A 85 -2.41 -2.35 17.35
CA ILE A 85 -3.40 -2.29 16.27
C ILE A 85 -4.52 -1.29 16.63
N ILE A 86 -5.16 -1.46 17.78
CA ILE A 86 -6.30 -0.64 18.20
C ILE A 86 -5.89 0.82 18.32
N PHE A 87 -4.74 1.10 18.96
CA PHE A 87 -4.20 2.46 19.07
C PHE A 87 -3.94 3.08 17.69
N SER A 88 -3.39 2.32 16.76
CA SER A 88 -3.10 2.81 15.41
C SER A 88 -4.40 3.13 14.63
N VAL A 89 -5.45 2.32 14.76
CA VAL A 89 -6.75 2.61 14.13
C VAL A 89 -7.40 3.85 14.77
N PHE A 90 -7.30 4.03 16.09
CA PHE A 90 -7.74 5.24 16.77
C PHE A 90 -6.97 6.48 16.31
N LEU A 91 -5.65 6.38 16.19
CA LEU A 91 -4.82 7.47 15.69
C LEU A 91 -5.25 7.86 14.27
N CYS A 92 -5.45 6.88 13.40
CA CYS A 92 -5.93 7.12 12.04
C CYS A 92 -7.31 7.82 12.05
N ALA A 93 -8.27 7.32 12.83
CA ALA A 93 -9.59 7.93 12.97
C ALA A 93 -9.52 9.38 13.46
N THR A 94 -8.69 9.64 14.46
CA THR A 94 -8.48 11.00 15.01
C THR A 94 -7.90 11.93 13.94
N CYS A 95 -6.89 11.49 13.20
CA CYS A 95 -6.29 12.28 12.13
C CYS A 95 -7.29 12.56 10.99
N LEU A 96 -8.12 11.56 10.60
CA LEU A 96 -9.17 11.74 9.61
C LEU A 96 -10.19 12.81 10.08
N ILE A 97 -10.62 12.78 11.35
CA ILE A 97 -11.57 13.74 11.93
C ILE A 97 -10.95 15.14 12.06
N LEU A 98 -9.65 15.23 12.31
CA LEU A 98 -8.94 16.50 12.44
C LEU A 98 -8.59 17.13 11.08
N MET A 99 -8.52 16.37 9.99
CA MET A 99 -8.13 16.87 8.67
C MET A 99 -8.96 18.06 8.17
N PRO A 100 -10.31 18.12 8.35
CA PRO A 100 -11.13 19.26 7.94
C PRO A 100 -10.80 20.59 8.64
N PHE A 101 -10.10 20.54 9.75
CA PHE A 101 -9.70 21.70 10.55
C PHE A 101 -8.27 22.17 10.26
N ALA A 102 -7.57 21.49 9.34
CA ALA A 102 -6.25 21.91 8.90
C ALA A 102 -6.36 23.19 8.05
N ASP A 103 -5.64 24.22 8.45
CA ASP A 103 -5.64 25.55 7.84
C ASP A 103 -4.33 25.87 7.08
N ASN A 104 -3.37 24.98 7.11
CA ASN A 104 -2.09 25.12 6.42
C ASN A 104 -1.49 23.78 6.00
N SER A 105 -0.53 23.84 5.06
CA SER A 105 0.13 22.65 4.50
C SER A 105 0.91 21.83 5.52
N LEU A 106 1.46 22.47 6.58
CA LEU A 106 2.23 21.76 7.60
C LEU A 106 1.33 20.85 8.45
N ILE A 107 0.15 21.33 8.85
CA ILE A 107 -0.82 20.51 9.60
C ILE A 107 -1.29 19.34 8.74
N VAL A 108 -1.60 19.58 7.46
CA VAL A 108 -1.96 18.52 6.50
C VAL A 108 -0.83 17.49 6.41
N ALA A 109 0.43 17.92 6.24
CA ALA A 109 1.60 17.03 6.16
C ALA A 109 1.76 16.16 7.41
N VAL A 110 1.61 16.75 8.60
CA VAL A 110 1.70 16.02 9.88
C VAL A 110 0.58 15.00 10.02
N LEU A 111 -0.66 15.37 9.71
CA LEU A 111 -1.79 14.45 9.77
C LEU A 111 -1.64 13.30 8.77
N LEU A 112 -1.20 13.57 7.53
CA LEU A 112 -0.90 12.53 6.53
C LEU A 112 0.22 11.60 6.99
N ALA A 113 1.30 12.15 7.56
CA ALA A 113 2.41 11.35 8.09
C ALA A 113 1.96 10.46 9.25
N LEU A 114 1.13 10.96 10.16
CA LEU A 114 0.58 10.18 11.27
C LEU A 114 -0.40 9.08 10.79
N MET A 115 -1.24 9.36 9.79
CA MET A 115 -2.12 8.35 9.20
C MET A 115 -1.32 7.25 8.50
N ALA A 116 -0.28 7.61 7.78
CA ALA A 116 0.61 6.64 7.14
C ALA A 116 1.41 5.82 8.17
N ALA A 117 1.86 6.45 9.26
CA ALA A 117 2.46 5.77 10.40
C ALA A 117 1.50 4.77 11.05
N ALA A 118 0.23 5.16 11.22
CA ALA A 118 -0.82 4.30 11.74
C ALA A 118 -1.04 3.08 10.82
N ALA A 119 -1.10 3.27 9.51
CA ALA A 119 -1.23 2.18 8.53
C ALA A 119 -0.08 1.15 8.65
N ALA A 120 1.17 1.62 8.71
CA ALA A 120 2.33 0.76 8.92
C ALA A 120 2.26 -0.01 10.24
N SER A 121 1.79 0.65 11.30
CA SER A 121 1.69 0.07 12.65
C SER A 121 0.52 -0.90 12.83
N VAL A 122 -0.45 -0.92 11.93
CA VAL A 122 -1.53 -1.93 11.91
C VAL A 122 -1.04 -3.22 11.26
N TRP A 123 -0.37 -3.15 10.11
CA TRP A 123 -0.06 -4.33 9.29
C TRP A 123 0.85 -5.33 10.00
N ILE A 124 1.95 -4.87 10.59
CA ILE A 124 2.97 -5.77 11.15
C ILE A 124 2.46 -6.56 12.36
N PRO A 125 1.85 -5.93 13.40
CA PRO A 125 1.30 -6.67 14.53
C PRO A 125 0.11 -7.55 14.16
N MET A 126 -0.69 -7.15 13.17
CA MET A 126 -1.87 -7.89 12.72
C MET A 126 -1.52 -9.28 12.22
N VAL A 127 -0.37 -9.46 11.56
CA VAL A 127 0.11 -10.78 11.13
C VAL A 127 0.27 -11.73 12.31
N ALA A 128 0.78 -11.26 13.45
CA ALA A 128 0.94 -12.04 14.65
C ALA A 128 -0.41 -12.43 15.26
N VAL A 129 -1.34 -11.47 15.38
CA VAL A 129 -2.69 -11.71 15.93
C VAL A 129 -3.51 -12.66 15.02
N CYS A 130 -3.39 -12.54 13.70
CA CYS A 130 -4.01 -13.48 12.76
C CYS A 130 -3.53 -14.92 12.95
N LYS A 131 -2.21 -15.12 13.16
CA LYS A 131 -1.65 -16.45 13.41
C LYS A 131 -2.13 -17.06 14.71
N GLU A 132 -2.42 -16.23 15.71
CA GLU A 132 -2.96 -16.66 17.01
C GLU A 132 -4.44 -17.04 16.91
N LEU A 133 -5.26 -16.22 16.24
CA LEU A 133 -6.71 -16.33 16.25
C LEU A 133 -7.30 -17.18 15.11
N ILE A 134 -6.56 -17.36 14.00
CA ILE A 134 -7.06 -18.05 12.80
C ILE A 134 -6.35 -19.40 12.65
N PRO A 135 -7.09 -20.51 12.49
CA PRO A 135 -6.51 -21.83 12.27
C PRO A 135 -5.56 -21.86 11.06
N ALA A 136 -4.42 -22.55 11.18
CA ALA A 136 -3.34 -22.57 10.16
C ALA A 136 -3.83 -22.88 8.74
N LYS A 137 -4.80 -23.81 8.60
CA LYS A 137 -5.40 -24.19 7.31
C LYS A 137 -6.15 -23.05 6.59
N HIS A 138 -6.53 -21.99 7.30
CA HIS A 138 -7.29 -20.86 6.77
C HIS A 138 -6.48 -19.56 6.68
N GLN A 139 -5.26 -19.51 7.25
CA GLN A 139 -4.44 -18.31 7.33
C GLN A 139 -4.12 -17.73 5.93
N GLY A 140 -3.77 -18.56 4.95
CA GLY A 140 -3.48 -18.10 3.59
C GLY A 140 -4.65 -17.34 2.95
N LYS A 141 -5.87 -17.91 3.04
CA LYS A 141 -7.10 -17.26 2.54
C LYS A 141 -7.42 -15.97 3.32
N ALA A 142 -7.22 -16.00 4.65
CA ALA A 142 -7.43 -14.86 5.51
C ALA A 142 -6.49 -13.70 5.16
N PHE A 143 -5.19 -13.96 5.02
CA PHE A 143 -4.23 -12.92 4.61
C PHE A 143 -4.51 -12.37 3.22
N GLY A 144 -4.92 -13.21 2.27
CA GLY A 144 -5.33 -12.74 0.94
C GLY A 144 -6.51 -11.76 1.01
N LEU A 145 -7.55 -12.09 1.80
CA LEU A 145 -8.73 -11.22 1.97
C LEU A 145 -8.40 -9.95 2.75
N ILE A 146 -7.62 -10.05 3.82
CA ILE A 146 -7.20 -8.89 4.61
C ILE A 146 -6.37 -7.92 3.75
N SER A 147 -5.42 -8.43 2.96
CA SER A 147 -4.60 -7.61 2.07
C SER A 147 -5.43 -6.87 1.01
N SER A 148 -6.54 -7.44 0.55
CA SER A 148 -7.44 -6.77 -0.39
C SER A 148 -8.20 -5.59 0.25
N GLY A 149 -8.12 -5.42 1.58
CA GLY A 149 -8.71 -4.29 2.31
C GLY A 149 -8.32 -2.93 1.73
N THR A 150 -7.07 -2.76 1.30
CA THR A 150 -6.63 -1.53 0.63
C THR A 150 -7.49 -1.20 -0.61
N ALA A 151 -7.76 -2.20 -1.44
CA ALA A 151 -8.58 -2.03 -2.64
C ALA A 151 -10.05 -1.71 -2.30
N TYR A 152 -10.60 -2.33 -1.23
CA TYR A 152 -11.92 -1.96 -0.72
C TYR A 152 -11.95 -0.50 -0.25
N GLY A 153 -10.94 -0.03 0.46
CA GLY A 153 -10.86 1.35 0.91
C GLY A 153 -10.76 2.33 -0.25
N VAL A 154 -9.96 2.03 -1.26
CA VAL A 154 -9.87 2.82 -2.51
C VAL A 154 -11.20 2.86 -3.25
N PHE A 155 -11.92 1.73 -3.34
CA PHE A 155 -13.25 1.66 -3.93
C PHE A 155 -14.26 2.52 -3.16
N ILE A 156 -14.24 2.45 -1.82
CA ILE A 156 -15.13 3.26 -0.96
C ILE A 156 -14.85 4.75 -1.16
N ASN A 157 -13.57 5.18 -1.28
CA ASN A 157 -13.22 6.57 -1.61
C ASN A 157 -13.85 6.99 -2.94
N GLY A 158 -13.76 6.14 -3.96
CA GLY A 158 -14.35 6.39 -5.28
C GLY A 158 -15.87 6.53 -5.25
N LEU A 159 -16.57 5.95 -4.27
CA LEU A 159 -18.01 6.12 -4.04
C LEU A 159 -18.31 7.34 -3.16
N ALA A 160 -17.57 7.53 -2.07
CA ALA A 160 -17.82 8.58 -1.09
C ALA A 160 -17.62 9.99 -1.69
N VAL A 161 -16.59 10.17 -2.51
CA VAL A 161 -16.25 11.45 -3.12
C VAL A 161 -17.40 12.01 -3.96
N PRO A 162 -17.93 11.33 -4.99
CA PRO A 162 -19.01 11.88 -5.80
C PRO A 162 -20.34 12.00 -5.06
N LEU A 163 -20.56 11.20 -4.00
CA LEU A 163 -21.79 11.25 -3.21
C LEU A 163 -21.82 12.43 -2.22
N LEU A 164 -20.70 12.71 -1.56
CA LEU A 164 -20.65 13.70 -0.49
C LEU A 164 -20.15 15.08 -0.96
N MET A 165 -19.20 15.10 -1.91
CA MET A 165 -18.53 16.32 -2.35
C MET A 165 -19.51 17.40 -2.87
N PRO A 166 -20.50 17.08 -3.76
CA PRO A 166 -21.35 18.13 -4.36
C PRO A 166 -22.25 18.82 -3.35
N SER A 167 -22.71 18.11 -2.31
CA SER A 167 -23.70 18.62 -1.35
C SER A 167 -23.08 19.12 -0.06
N TYR A 168 -21.98 18.51 0.38
CA TYR A 168 -21.41 18.73 1.72
C TYR A 168 -19.93 19.15 1.70
N GLY A 169 -19.30 19.21 0.52
CA GLY A 169 -17.90 19.58 0.37
C GLY A 169 -16.92 18.48 0.85
N TRP A 170 -15.63 18.71 0.59
CA TRP A 170 -14.55 17.75 0.88
C TRP A 170 -14.38 17.44 2.38
N LYS A 171 -14.68 18.40 3.26
CA LYS A 171 -14.57 18.24 4.72
C LYS A 171 -15.47 17.12 5.25
N SER A 172 -16.67 17.00 4.68
CA SER A 172 -17.64 15.97 5.08
C SER A 172 -17.13 14.55 4.83
N ILE A 173 -16.35 14.34 3.78
CA ILE A 173 -15.80 13.02 3.42
C ILE A 173 -14.84 12.56 4.50
N TRP A 174 -13.94 13.44 4.94
CA TRP A 174 -13.02 13.17 6.04
C TRP A 174 -13.75 12.84 7.34
N LEU A 175 -14.79 13.60 7.68
CA LEU A 175 -15.58 13.39 8.90
C LEU A 175 -16.35 12.06 8.87
N VAL A 176 -17.01 11.74 7.75
CA VAL A 176 -17.80 10.51 7.62
C VAL A 176 -16.89 9.29 7.69
N LEU A 177 -15.79 9.30 6.94
CA LEU A 177 -14.84 8.17 6.94
C LEU A 177 -14.06 8.09 8.26
N GLY A 178 -13.77 9.22 8.88
CA GLY A 178 -13.17 9.30 10.21
C GLY A 178 -14.11 8.72 11.29
N ALA A 179 -15.39 9.09 11.29
CA ALA A 179 -16.40 8.54 12.20
C ALA A 179 -16.58 7.02 12.00
N ALA A 180 -16.62 6.56 10.73
CA ALA A 180 -16.67 5.13 10.43
C ALA A 180 -15.43 4.39 10.97
N THR A 181 -14.23 4.97 10.79
CA THR A 181 -12.98 4.41 11.31
C THR A 181 -12.95 4.39 12.84
N LEU A 182 -13.49 5.43 13.49
CA LEU A 182 -13.65 5.46 14.94
C LEU A 182 -14.60 4.35 15.43
N GLY A 183 -15.72 4.16 14.74
CA GLY A 183 -16.64 3.06 15.01
C GLY A 183 -15.97 1.67 14.89
N LEU A 184 -15.12 1.49 13.88
CA LEU A 184 -14.31 0.27 13.73
C LEU A 184 -13.32 0.09 14.89
N ALA A 185 -12.67 1.14 15.35
CA ALA A 185 -11.74 1.09 16.48
C ALA A 185 -12.46 0.72 17.79
N LEU A 186 -13.65 1.29 18.03
CA LEU A 186 -14.50 0.93 19.17
C LEU A 186 -14.97 -0.51 19.09
N TRP A 187 -15.40 -0.97 17.92
CA TRP A 187 -15.78 -2.37 17.70
C TRP A 187 -14.59 -3.32 17.98
N ALA A 188 -13.39 -2.97 17.55
CA ALA A 188 -12.18 -3.72 17.83
C ALA A 188 -11.89 -3.85 19.33
N MET A 189 -12.03 -2.76 20.09
CA MET A 189 -11.86 -2.80 21.55
C MET A 189 -12.79 -3.82 22.20
N LEU A 190 -14.05 -3.90 21.77
CA LEU A 190 -15.05 -4.81 22.30
C LEU A 190 -14.79 -6.28 21.93
N ARG A 191 -14.27 -6.53 20.72
CA ARG A 191 -14.16 -7.90 20.15
C ARG A 191 -12.78 -8.53 20.29
N ILE A 192 -11.70 -7.78 20.04
CA ILE A 192 -10.34 -8.29 20.17
C ILE A 192 -9.86 -8.20 21.62
N GLY A 193 -10.37 -7.21 22.35
CA GLY A 193 -9.95 -6.90 23.71
C GLY A 193 -8.53 -6.30 23.76
N LEU A 194 -8.18 -5.75 24.91
CA LEU A 194 -6.87 -5.14 25.18
C LEU A 194 -5.88 -6.10 25.86
N ARG A 195 -6.31 -7.32 26.18
CA ARG A 195 -5.44 -8.30 26.85
C ARG A 195 -4.69 -9.10 25.80
N ASP A 196 -3.41 -8.88 25.71
CA ASP A 196 -2.52 -9.74 24.94
C ASP A 196 -2.30 -11.05 25.73
N HIS A 197 -2.45 -12.18 25.05
CA HIS A 197 -1.89 -13.42 25.56
C HIS A 197 -0.37 -13.36 25.34
N PRO A 198 0.45 -13.93 26.24
CA PRO A 198 1.89 -13.96 26.03
C PRO A 198 2.16 -14.55 24.65
N ALA A 199 2.68 -13.73 23.77
CA ALA A 199 2.99 -14.14 22.40
C ALA A 199 3.82 -15.41 22.47
N GLN A 200 3.35 -16.50 21.83
CA GLN A 200 4.24 -17.61 21.54
C GLN A 200 5.42 -17.02 20.79
N SER A 201 6.58 -17.01 21.44
CA SER A 201 7.79 -16.41 20.91
C SER A 201 8.06 -17.04 19.56
N VAL A 202 7.74 -16.31 18.48
CA VAL A 202 8.29 -16.62 17.16
C VAL A 202 9.80 -16.65 17.39
N LYS A 203 10.41 -17.82 17.28
CA LYS A 203 11.86 -17.95 17.46
C LYS A 203 12.52 -16.82 16.67
N PRO A 204 13.25 -15.92 17.32
CA PRO A 204 13.86 -14.82 16.61
C PRO A 204 14.76 -15.39 15.51
N VAL A 205 14.54 -14.92 14.29
CA VAL A 205 15.43 -15.23 13.17
C VAL A 205 16.82 -14.78 13.63
N LYS A 206 17.81 -15.69 13.66
CA LYS A 206 19.16 -15.34 14.08
C LYS A 206 19.65 -14.13 13.29
N PRO A 207 20.04 -13.04 13.93
CA PRO A 207 20.47 -11.86 13.19
C PRO A 207 21.71 -12.21 12.36
N MET A 208 21.65 -11.93 11.06
CA MET A 208 22.82 -12.06 10.19
C MET A 208 23.90 -11.06 10.63
N THR A 209 25.16 -11.47 10.58
CA THR A 209 26.29 -10.56 10.76
C THR A 209 26.30 -9.49 9.67
N LEU A 210 26.84 -8.30 9.97
CA LEU A 210 26.94 -7.21 9.00
C LEU A 210 27.65 -7.65 7.70
N ALA A 211 28.77 -8.36 7.85
CA ALA A 211 29.52 -8.89 6.70
C ALA A 211 28.69 -9.86 5.84
N SER A 212 27.89 -10.72 6.47
CA SER A 212 26.98 -11.63 5.77
C SER A 212 25.86 -10.86 5.05
N ARG A 213 25.28 -9.83 5.67
CA ARG A 213 24.29 -8.97 5.05
C ARG A 213 24.83 -8.27 3.82
N LEU A 214 25.99 -7.63 3.93
CA LEU A 214 26.63 -6.92 2.81
C LEU A 214 26.95 -7.87 1.65
N ARG A 215 27.40 -9.11 1.93
CA ARG A 215 27.62 -10.12 0.90
C ARG A 215 26.35 -10.51 0.16
N VAL A 216 25.24 -10.68 0.87
CA VAL A 216 23.93 -11.00 0.26
C VAL A 216 23.43 -9.85 -0.58
N LEU A 217 23.48 -8.63 -0.06
CA LEU A 217 23.06 -7.42 -0.75
C LEU A 217 23.87 -7.12 -2.02
N GLY A 218 25.14 -7.55 -2.07
CA GLY A 218 26.00 -7.44 -3.26
C GLY A 218 25.70 -8.48 -4.37
N ARG A 219 24.81 -9.45 -4.15
CA ARG A 219 24.41 -10.40 -5.20
C ARG A 219 23.61 -9.71 -6.29
N PRO A 220 23.80 -10.03 -7.58
CA PRO A 220 23.05 -9.41 -8.68
C PRO A 220 21.54 -9.51 -8.51
N GLU A 221 21.04 -10.64 -8.02
CA GLU A 221 19.61 -10.85 -7.77
C GLU A 221 19.08 -9.93 -6.66
N ALA A 222 19.86 -9.71 -5.60
CA ALA A 222 19.49 -8.79 -4.53
C ALA A 222 19.47 -7.33 -5.03
N LEU A 223 20.52 -6.92 -5.75
CA LEU A 223 20.61 -5.57 -6.34
C LEU A 223 19.44 -5.31 -7.31
N ALA A 224 19.07 -6.29 -8.13
CA ALA A 224 17.93 -6.17 -9.04
C ALA A 224 16.62 -5.99 -8.28
N ILE A 225 16.38 -6.74 -7.19
CA ILE A 225 15.18 -6.60 -6.35
C ILE A 225 15.18 -5.24 -5.65
N LEU A 226 16.31 -4.80 -5.10
CA LEU A 226 16.43 -3.52 -4.42
C LEU A 226 16.16 -2.34 -5.35
N LEU A 227 16.75 -2.37 -6.56
CA LEU A 227 16.48 -1.36 -7.58
C LEU A 227 15.02 -1.40 -8.05
N MET A 228 14.46 -2.59 -8.26
CA MET A 228 13.06 -2.77 -8.61
C MET A 228 12.12 -2.17 -7.55
N MET A 229 12.40 -2.38 -6.26
CA MET A 229 11.58 -1.81 -5.18
C MET A 229 11.68 -0.28 -5.13
N PHE A 230 12.86 0.31 -5.35
CA PHE A 230 13.00 1.76 -5.47
C PHE A 230 12.18 2.31 -6.65
N LEU A 231 12.31 1.69 -7.82
CA LEU A 231 11.57 2.09 -9.03
C LEU A 231 10.05 1.90 -8.89
N ASN A 232 9.61 0.90 -8.14
CA ASN A 232 8.19 0.71 -7.79
C ASN A 232 7.65 1.90 -6.98
N GLY A 233 8.40 2.36 -5.99
CA GLY A 233 8.05 3.58 -5.25
C GLY A 233 7.99 4.79 -6.16
N LEU A 234 9.03 4.97 -6.97
CA LEU A 234 9.17 6.10 -7.90
C LEU A 234 8.05 6.15 -8.95
N SER A 235 7.52 4.99 -9.38
CA SER A 235 6.47 4.92 -10.41
C SER A 235 5.07 4.88 -9.83
N CYS A 236 4.79 3.97 -8.88
CA CYS A 236 3.43 3.70 -8.44
C CYS A 236 2.84 4.81 -7.56
N MET A 237 3.67 5.44 -6.70
CA MET A 237 3.15 6.43 -5.74
C MET A 237 2.71 7.72 -6.43
N PRO A 238 3.50 8.38 -7.30
CA PRO A 238 3.03 9.56 -8.00
C PRO A 238 1.92 9.26 -9.00
N ALA A 239 1.97 8.13 -9.72
CA ALA A 239 0.90 7.73 -10.64
C ALA A 239 -0.47 7.71 -9.95
N GLN A 240 -0.50 7.23 -8.71
CA GLN A 240 -1.70 7.16 -7.90
C GLN A 240 -2.08 8.52 -7.31
N ASN A 241 -1.14 9.22 -6.70
CA ASN A 241 -1.43 10.45 -5.96
C ASN A 241 -1.89 11.61 -6.85
N TYR A 242 -1.44 11.67 -8.09
CA TYR A 242 -1.75 12.80 -8.98
C TYR A 242 -2.82 12.49 -10.05
N LEU A 243 -3.34 11.25 -10.14
CA LEU A 243 -4.35 10.86 -11.13
C LEU A 243 -5.60 11.74 -11.07
N SER A 244 -6.17 11.93 -9.88
CA SER A 244 -7.38 12.74 -9.72
C SER A 244 -7.15 14.20 -10.08
N ALA A 245 -6.01 14.76 -9.68
CA ALA A 245 -5.64 16.13 -10.00
C ALA A 245 -5.43 16.32 -11.51
N MET A 246 -4.72 15.40 -12.17
CA MET A 246 -4.56 15.40 -13.64
C MET A 246 -5.91 15.35 -14.34
N MET A 247 -6.78 14.41 -13.99
CA MET A 247 -8.10 14.27 -14.62
C MET A 247 -8.96 15.52 -14.48
N ARG A 248 -8.88 16.21 -13.36
CA ARG A 248 -9.77 17.32 -13.03
C ARG A 248 -9.22 18.68 -13.44
N GLU A 249 -7.96 18.96 -13.16
CA GLU A 249 -7.37 20.27 -13.38
C GLU A 249 -6.69 20.40 -14.74
N GLU A 250 -6.21 19.31 -15.33
CA GLU A 250 -5.53 19.35 -16.64
C GLU A 250 -6.46 18.90 -17.77
N LEU A 251 -7.22 17.82 -17.54
CA LEU A 251 -8.11 17.27 -18.58
C LEU A 251 -9.56 17.77 -18.47
N GLY A 252 -9.91 18.54 -17.42
CA GLY A 252 -11.23 19.14 -17.24
C GLY A 252 -12.38 18.16 -16.95
N TYR A 253 -12.06 16.91 -16.53
CA TYR A 253 -13.09 15.94 -16.20
C TYR A 253 -13.76 16.24 -14.86
N SER A 254 -15.00 15.80 -14.73
CA SER A 254 -15.79 15.98 -13.51
C SER A 254 -15.22 15.19 -12.32
N VAL A 255 -15.61 15.61 -11.10
CA VAL A 255 -15.33 14.87 -9.85
C VAL A 255 -15.79 13.42 -9.96
N GLY A 256 -17.01 13.19 -10.54
CA GLY A 256 -17.54 11.85 -10.73
C GLY A 256 -16.69 10.99 -11.65
N SER A 257 -16.17 11.56 -12.74
CA SER A 257 -15.29 10.82 -13.67
C SER A 257 -13.97 10.43 -13.01
N ALA A 258 -13.34 11.35 -12.26
CA ALA A 258 -12.11 11.07 -11.53
C ALA A 258 -12.35 10.01 -10.41
N ALA A 259 -13.45 10.12 -9.68
CA ALA A 259 -13.83 9.14 -8.66
C ALA A 259 -14.14 7.76 -9.25
N LEU A 260 -14.73 7.70 -10.45
CA LEU A 260 -14.94 6.42 -11.14
C LEU A 260 -13.62 5.74 -11.53
N ALA A 261 -12.59 6.50 -11.93
CA ALA A 261 -11.26 5.95 -12.17
C ALA A 261 -10.70 5.28 -10.90
N TRP A 262 -10.84 5.93 -9.74
CA TRP A 262 -10.47 5.34 -8.45
C TRP A 262 -11.29 4.11 -8.09
N SER A 263 -12.61 4.13 -8.36
CA SER A 263 -13.46 2.95 -8.16
C SER A 263 -13.03 1.77 -9.04
N ILE A 264 -12.66 2.04 -10.29
CA ILE A 264 -12.12 1.02 -11.21
C ILE A 264 -10.83 0.42 -10.66
N ILE A 265 -9.87 1.26 -10.23
CA ILE A 265 -8.62 0.80 -9.60
C ILE A 265 -8.92 -0.09 -8.39
N GLY A 266 -9.86 0.32 -7.53
CA GLY A 266 -10.27 -0.44 -6.35
C GLY A 266 -10.89 -1.79 -6.71
N ILE A 267 -11.92 -1.81 -7.56
CA ILE A 267 -12.60 -3.05 -7.98
C ILE A 267 -11.62 -4.03 -8.62
N VAL A 268 -10.84 -3.57 -9.59
CA VAL A 268 -9.85 -4.40 -10.27
C VAL A 268 -8.80 -4.89 -9.30
N GLY A 269 -8.36 -4.03 -8.37
CA GLY A 269 -7.39 -4.35 -7.34
C GLY A 269 -7.83 -5.46 -6.38
N MET A 270 -9.14 -5.56 -6.07
CA MET A 270 -9.68 -6.63 -5.22
C MET A 270 -9.39 -8.03 -5.78
N PHE A 271 -9.35 -8.16 -7.10
CA PHE A 271 -9.15 -9.44 -7.80
C PHE A 271 -7.73 -9.62 -8.34
N SER A 272 -6.95 -8.54 -8.44
CA SER A 272 -5.62 -8.52 -9.04
C SER A 272 -4.67 -9.55 -8.43
N GLY A 273 -4.57 -9.57 -7.10
CA GLY A 273 -3.69 -10.51 -6.39
C GLY A 273 -4.01 -11.97 -6.67
N LEU A 274 -5.31 -12.33 -6.75
CA LEU A 274 -5.75 -13.69 -7.07
C LEU A 274 -5.47 -14.03 -8.53
N ALA A 275 -5.80 -13.13 -9.47
CA ALA A 275 -5.62 -13.35 -10.88
C ALA A 275 -4.14 -13.52 -11.26
N VAL A 276 -3.29 -12.61 -10.75
CA VAL A 276 -1.86 -12.62 -11.05
C VAL A 276 -1.13 -13.73 -10.26
N GLY A 277 -1.59 -14.05 -9.05
CA GLY A 277 -1.11 -15.22 -8.30
C GLY A 277 -1.38 -16.52 -9.05
N ALA A 278 -2.60 -16.73 -9.55
CA ALA A 278 -2.94 -17.88 -10.36
C ALA A 278 -2.15 -17.93 -11.69
N LEU A 279 -1.84 -16.77 -12.28
CA LEU A 279 -0.96 -16.68 -13.45
C LEU A 279 0.46 -17.11 -13.07
N ALA A 280 1.00 -16.63 -11.94
CA ALA A 280 2.34 -17.00 -11.47
C ALA A 280 2.49 -18.52 -11.25
N ASP A 281 1.45 -19.17 -10.71
CA ASP A 281 1.42 -20.62 -10.52
C ASP A 281 1.53 -21.38 -11.87
N ARG A 282 0.89 -20.84 -12.92
CA ARG A 282 0.86 -21.47 -14.25
C ARG A 282 2.16 -21.25 -15.04
N ILE A 283 2.62 -20.00 -15.15
CA ILE A 283 3.75 -19.67 -16.02
C ILE A 283 5.08 -19.56 -15.28
N SER A 284 5.18 -18.82 -14.22
CA SER A 284 6.23 -18.63 -13.17
C SER A 284 6.08 -17.25 -12.56
N ILE A 285 6.67 -17.00 -11.39
CA ILE A 285 6.62 -15.68 -10.74
C ILE A 285 7.34 -14.63 -11.60
N ARG A 286 8.49 -14.97 -12.18
CA ARG A 286 9.22 -14.06 -13.08
C ARG A 286 8.33 -13.61 -14.25
N TRP A 287 7.70 -14.53 -14.98
CA TRP A 287 6.85 -14.16 -16.11
C TRP A 287 5.58 -13.42 -15.69
N ALA A 288 5.02 -13.74 -14.52
CA ALA A 288 3.93 -12.95 -13.94
C ALA A 288 4.38 -11.52 -13.63
N MET A 289 5.62 -11.31 -13.13
CA MET A 289 6.20 -9.99 -12.94
C MET A 289 6.36 -9.24 -14.28
N VAL A 290 6.84 -9.90 -15.33
CA VAL A 290 6.95 -9.31 -16.67
C VAL A 290 5.57 -8.81 -17.16
N VAL A 291 4.53 -9.64 -17.06
CA VAL A 291 3.15 -9.23 -17.42
C VAL A 291 2.68 -8.05 -16.57
N THR A 292 2.92 -8.09 -15.28
CA THR A 292 2.52 -7.04 -14.34
C THR A 292 3.20 -5.70 -14.65
N TYR A 293 4.51 -5.70 -14.92
CA TYR A 293 5.22 -4.48 -15.29
C TYR A 293 4.89 -3.99 -16.70
N ALA A 294 4.57 -4.89 -17.63
CA ALA A 294 4.03 -4.50 -18.92
C ALA A 294 2.67 -3.79 -18.77
N LEU A 295 1.79 -4.26 -17.87
CA LEU A 295 0.54 -3.57 -17.56
C LEU A 295 0.79 -2.19 -16.92
N LEU A 296 1.81 -2.03 -16.09
CA LEU A 296 2.18 -0.73 -15.53
C LEU A 296 2.68 0.22 -16.61
N CYS A 297 3.49 -0.25 -17.56
CA CYS A 297 3.92 0.53 -18.74
C CYS A 297 2.72 0.94 -19.59
N ILE A 298 1.79 0.01 -19.86
CA ILE A 298 0.55 0.30 -20.61
C ILE A 298 -0.27 1.36 -19.88
N SER A 299 -0.45 1.24 -18.56
CA SER A 299 -1.16 2.25 -17.77
C SER A 299 -0.54 3.63 -17.91
N ALA A 300 0.78 3.77 -17.73
CA ALA A 300 1.47 5.04 -17.85
C ALA A 300 1.37 5.63 -19.28
N ALA A 301 1.50 4.79 -20.29
CA ALA A 301 1.34 5.20 -21.69
C ALA A 301 -0.09 5.67 -22.00
N LEU A 302 -1.11 5.02 -21.44
CA LEU A 302 -2.51 5.41 -21.60
C LEU A 302 -2.79 6.74 -20.88
N TYR A 303 -2.19 6.98 -19.71
CA TYR A 303 -2.30 8.27 -19.03
C TYR A 303 -1.60 9.40 -19.78
N LEU A 304 -0.49 9.14 -20.48
CA LEU A 304 0.16 10.12 -21.35
C LEU A 304 -0.66 10.39 -22.62
N ASN A 305 -1.35 9.39 -23.14
CA ASN A 305 -2.16 9.56 -24.37
C ASN A 305 -3.58 10.09 -24.11
N HIS A 306 -4.06 10.14 -22.93
CA HIS A 306 -5.36 10.62 -22.39
C HIS A 306 -6.38 11.23 -23.38
N ALA A 307 -6.38 10.79 -24.64
CA ALA A 307 -7.19 11.34 -25.74
C ALA A 307 -8.71 11.32 -25.46
N THR A 308 -9.16 10.34 -24.66
CA THR A 308 -10.55 10.21 -24.25
C THR A 308 -10.66 9.67 -22.83
N LEU A 309 -11.80 9.89 -22.18
CA LEU A 309 -12.08 9.35 -20.84
C LEU A 309 -11.98 7.81 -20.80
N VAL A 310 -12.34 7.13 -21.89
CA VAL A 310 -12.23 5.66 -22.00
C VAL A 310 -10.77 5.22 -21.93
N VAL A 311 -9.85 5.95 -22.55
CA VAL A 311 -8.40 5.67 -22.50
C VAL A 311 -7.88 5.81 -21.08
N VAL A 312 -8.31 6.85 -20.33
CA VAL A 312 -7.94 7.03 -18.93
C VAL A 312 -8.48 5.87 -18.07
N TYR A 313 -9.71 5.43 -18.29
CA TYR A 313 -10.28 4.28 -17.56
C TYR A 313 -9.57 2.96 -17.91
N ALA A 314 -9.17 2.76 -19.17
CA ALA A 314 -8.33 1.62 -19.53
C ALA A 314 -6.97 1.66 -18.80
N GLY A 315 -6.39 2.85 -18.67
CA GLY A 315 -5.20 3.08 -17.83
C GLY A 315 -5.44 2.71 -16.36
N ALA A 316 -6.61 3.07 -15.81
CA ALA A 316 -6.99 2.73 -14.44
C ALA A 316 -7.15 1.21 -14.23
N VAL A 317 -7.72 0.48 -15.20
CA VAL A 317 -7.78 -0.99 -15.19
C VAL A 317 -6.38 -1.59 -15.19
N ALA A 318 -5.51 -1.16 -16.11
CA ALA A 318 -4.14 -1.66 -16.20
C ALA A 318 -3.34 -1.36 -14.92
N PHE A 319 -3.51 -0.15 -14.33
CA PHE A 319 -2.91 0.22 -13.06
C PHE A 319 -3.40 -0.66 -11.91
N GLY A 320 -4.71 -0.86 -11.77
CA GLY A 320 -5.30 -1.70 -10.74
C GLY A 320 -4.82 -3.15 -10.80
N LEU A 321 -4.67 -3.73 -12.00
CA LEU A 321 -4.10 -5.06 -12.20
C LEU A 321 -2.62 -5.11 -11.79
N ALA A 322 -1.84 -4.08 -12.11
CA ALA A 322 -0.41 -4.05 -11.83
C ALA A 322 -0.12 -3.74 -10.37
N PHE A 323 -0.66 -2.65 -9.83
CA PHE A 323 -0.31 -2.07 -8.54
C PHE A 323 -0.43 -3.08 -7.39
N TYR A 324 -1.58 -3.72 -7.24
CA TYR A 324 -1.78 -4.65 -6.12
C TYR A 324 -1.00 -5.97 -6.28
N ALA A 325 -0.76 -6.42 -7.51
CA ALA A 325 -0.03 -7.64 -7.78
C ALA A 325 1.47 -7.54 -7.45
N ILE A 326 2.09 -6.37 -7.68
CA ILE A 326 3.51 -6.11 -7.41
C ILE A 326 3.85 -6.44 -5.96
N PHE A 327 3.00 -6.02 -5.01
CA PHE A 327 3.21 -6.23 -3.57
C PHE A 327 3.12 -7.71 -3.14
N GLY A 328 2.58 -8.58 -3.96
CA GLY A 328 2.58 -10.03 -3.76
C GLY A 328 3.75 -10.74 -4.46
N LEU A 329 4.03 -10.37 -5.71
CA LEU A 329 5.00 -11.05 -6.55
C LEU A 329 6.46 -10.84 -6.11
N VAL A 330 6.85 -9.61 -5.76
CA VAL A 330 8.23 -9.30 -5.36
C VAL A 330 8.64 -10.03 -4.09
N PRO A 331 7.84 -10.04 -3.00
CA PRO A 331 8.13 -10.87 -1.82
C PRO A 331 8.16 -12.36 -2.13
N ALA A 332 7.23 -12.85 -2.96
CA ALA A 332 7.17 -14.26 -3.35
C ALA A 332 8.44 -14.68 -4.10
N TYR A 333 8.88 -13.90 -5.08
CA TYR A 333 10.13 -14.14 -5.79
C TYR A 333 11.33 -14.12 -4.83
N THR A 334 11.42 -13.13 -3.96
CA THR A 334 12.51 -12.98 -2.98
C THR A 334 12.60 -14.21 -2.06
N SER A 335 11.45 -14.72 -1.61
CA SER A 335 11.40 -15.90 -0.71
C SER A 335 11.86 -17.22 -1.36
N ILE A 336 11.83 -17.32 -2.69
CA ILE A 336 12.30 -18.52 -3.42
C ILE A 336 13.79 -18.42 -3.73
N ILE A 337 14.28 -17.23 -4.06
CA ILE A 337 15.68 -17.01 -4.45
C ILE A 337 16.62 -17.06 -3.24
N PHE A 338 16.19 -16.56 -2.10
CA PHE A 338 16.99 -16.40 -0.91
C PHE A 338 16.56 -17.35 0.22
N SER A 339 17.47 -17.66 1.16
CA SER A 339 17.10 -18.29 2.42
C SER A 339 16.18 -17.37 3.23
N ARG A 340 15.50 -17.90 4.25
CA ARG A 340 14.56 -17.12 5.08
C ARG A 340 15.21 -15.89 5.70
N GLU A 341 16.43 -16.01 6.21
CA GLU A 341 17.20 -14.93 6.83
C GLU A 341 17.63 -13.88 5.79
N GLU A 342 18.14 -14.35 4.65
CA GLU A 342 18.56 -13.51 3.53
C GLU A 342 17.34 -12.75 2.94
N ALA A 343 16.24 -13.45 2.67
CA ALA A 343 15.01 -12.87 2.15
C ALA A 343 14.46 -11.76 3.07
N THR A 344 14.48 -11.99 4.38
CA THR A 344 14.07 -10.97 5.37
C THR A 344 14.96 -9.73 5.28
N SER A 345 16.28 -9.91 5.11
CA SER A 345 17.22 -8.79 5.00
C SER A 345 17.02 -8.02 3.69
N VAL A 346 16.95 -8.72 2.54
CA VAL A 346 16.76 -8.10 1.22
C VAL A 346 15.43 -7.37 1.15
N PHE A 347 14.34 -8.01 1.61
CA PHE A 347 13.01 -7.41 1.57
C PHE A 347 12.87 -6.23 2.54
N GLY A 348 13.51 -6.30 3.73
CA GLY A 348 13.53 -5.20 4.68
C GLY A 348 14.17 -3.94 4.11
N ILE A 349 15.37 -4.07 3.51
CA ILE A 349 16.06 -2.95 2.86
C ILE A 349 15.30 -2.51 1.60
N GLY A 350 14.75 -3.47 0.85
CA GLY A 350 13.91 -3.18 -0.31
C GLY A 350 12.69 -2.31 0.03
N ASN A 351 12.02 -2.54 1.17
CA ASN A 351 10.92 -1.67 1.62
C ASN A 351 11.39 -0.25 1.98
N VAL A 352 12.60 -0.10 2.53
CA VAL A 352 13.19 1.23 2.73
C VAL A 352 13.38 1.93 1.38
N LEU A 353 13.92 1.24 0.40
CA LEU A 353 14.12 1.80 -0.96
C LEU A 353 12.79 2.07 -1.67
N LEU A 354 11.77 1.24 -1.50
CA LEU A 354 10.41 1.51 -1.97
C LEU A 354 9.87 2.82 -1.38
N GLY A 355 10.05 3.02 -0.08
CA GLY A 355 9.68 4.26 0.60
C GLY A 355 10.42 5.48 0.07
N LEU A 356 11.74 5.38 -0.08
CA LEU A 356 12.59 6.46 -0.63
C LEU A 356 12.22 6.75 -2.09
N GLY A 357 11.96 5.73 -2.90
CA GLY A 357 11.46 5.88 -4.27
C GLY A 357 10.11 6.62 -4.31
N GLY A 358 9.19 6.25 -3.42
CA GLY A 358 7.88 6.92 -3.30
C GLY A 358 8.00 8.38 -2.84
N MET A 359 8.88 8.67 -1.89
CA MET A 359 9.18 10.04 -1.46
C MET A 359 9.72 10.87 -2.63
N ALA A 360 10.72 10.35 -3.32
CA ALA A 360 11.32 11.01 -4.48
C ALA A 360 10.28 11.22 -5.61
N GLY A 361 9.51 10.17 -5.95
CA GLY A 361 8.49 10.24 -6.98
C GLY A 361 7.42 11.29 -6.71
N ASN A 362 6.87 11.31 -5.49
CA ASN A 362 5.87 12.29 -5.10
C ASN A 362 6.43 13.72 -5.09
N TYR A 363 7.64 13.91 -4.54
CA TYR A 363 8.29 15.20 -4.50
C TYR A 363 8.56 15.76 -5.91
N PHE A 364 9.18 14.97 -6.77
CA PHE A 364 9.47 15.39 -8.15
C PHE A 364 8.20 15.60 -8.96
N ALA A 365 7.15 14.82 -8.75
CA ALA A 365 5.87 15.00 -9.42
C ALA A 365 5.22 16.33 -9.05
N GLY A 366 5.15 16.66 -7.74
CA GLY A 366 4.62 17.94 -7.28
C GLY A 366 5.43 19.12 -7.81
N LEU A 367 6.76 19.03 -7.71
CA LEU A 367 7.67 20.06 -8.21
C LEU A 367 7.54 20.25 -9.74
N SER A 368 7.49 19.13 -10.49
CA SER A 368 7.32 19.18 -11.95
C SER A 368 6.02 19.90 -12.32
N ARG A 369 4.91 19.56 -11.69
CA ARG A 369 3.61 20.21 -11.92
C ARG A 369 3.68 21.71 -11.65
N GLU A 370 4.34 22.12 -10.58
CA GLU A 370 4.47 23.55 -10.22
C GLU A 370 5.27 24.34 -11.27
N TYR A 371 6.37 23.77 -11.78
CA TYR A 371 7.22 24.45 -12.75
C TYR A 371 6.72 24.36 -14.19
N THR A 372 6.14 23.24 -14.60
CA THR A 372 5.74 23.01 -16.01
C THR A 372 4.27 23.30 -16.28
N GLY A 373 3.44 23.40 -15.24
CA GLY A 373 1.99 23.52 -15.36
C GLY A 373 1.30 22.23 -15.84
N SER A 374 2.02 21.10 -15.97
CA SER A 374 1.48 19.83 -16.48
C SER A 374 1.95 18.63 -15.65
N PHE A 375 1.13 17.57 -15.60
CA PHE A 375 1.50 16.27 -15.05
C PHE A 375 2.22 15.36 -16.06
N GLU A 376 2.40 15.80 -17.30
CA GLU A 376 3.00 15.01 -18.37
C GLU A 376 4.40 14.49 -17.99
N THR A 377 5.26 15.35 -17.44
CA THR A 377 6.60 14.94 -16.97
C THR A 377 6.53 13.88 -15.87
N THR A 378 5.54 13.96 -14.97
CA THR A 378 5.32 12.95 -13.94
C THR A 378 5.04 11.59 -14.56
N TYR A 379 4.15 11.52 -15.55
CA TYR A 379 3.82 10.24 -16.19
C TYR A 379 4.93 9.72 -17.12
N TRP A 380 5.79 10.59 -17.68
CA TRP A 380 7.03 10.17 -18.34
C TRP A 380 8.01 9.51 -17.35
N ILE A 381 8.18 10.07 -16.16
CA ILE A 381 9.01 9.47 -15.11
C ILE A 381 8.42 8.10 -14.70
N VAL A 382 7.10 8.03 -14.52
CA VAL A 382 6.39 6.77 -14.19
C VAL A 382 6.63 5.73 -15.28
N LEU A 383 6.49 6.09 -16.56
CA LEU A 383 6.71 5.20 -17.69
C LEU A 383 8.16 4.72 -17.76
N ALA A 384 9.13 5.63 -17.62
CA ALA A 384 10.54 5.28 -17.63
C ALA A 384 10.91 4.31 -16.49
N ALA A 385 10.42 4.56 -15.28
CA ALA A 385 10.62 3.67 -14.15
C ALA A 385 9.92 2.30 -14.36
N ALA A 386 8.72 2.29 -14.93
CA ALA A 386 8.00 1.05 -15.27
C ALA A 386 8.72 0.24 -16.35
N ILE A 387 9.27 0.88 -17.38
CA ILE A 387 10.10 0.22 -18.41
C ILE A 387 11.36 -0.38 -17.76
N ALA A 388 12.02 0.36 -16.87
CA ALA A 388 13.21 -0.14 -16.19
C ALA A 388 12.89 -1.39 -15.33
N THR A 389 11.75 -1.40 -14.61
CA THR A 389 11.32 -2.59 -13.84
C THR A 389 10.92 -3.74 -14.75
N LEU A 390 10.31 -3.48 -15.91
CA LEU A 390 10.01 -4.49 -16.92
C LEU A 390 11.31 -5.14 -17.45
N VAL A 391 12.30 -4.33 -17.81
CA VAL A 391 13.62 -4.82 -18.26
C VAL A 391 14.29 -5.64 -17.16
N LEU A 392 14.29 -5.16 -15.91
CA LEU A 392 14.82 -5.91 -14.78
C LEU A 392 14.13 -7.27 -14.65
N SER A 393 12.80 -7.33 -14.75
CA SER A 393 12.06 -8.59 -14.66
C SER A 393 12.40 -9.58 -15.80
N LEU A 394 12.73 -9.06 -17.00
CA LEU A 394 13.17 -9.86 -18.13
C LEU A 394 14.58 -10.46 -17.97
N VAL A 395 15.48 -9.79 -17.27
CA VAL A 395 16.85 -10.28 -17.03
C VAL A 395 16.99 -11.09 -15.75
N MET A 396 16.02 -11.04 -14.83
CA MET A 396 16.02 -11.83 -13.61
C MET A 396 15.98 -13.33 -13.91
N ARG A 397 16.58 -14.14 -13.04
CA ARG A 397 16.60 -15.59 -13.19
C ARG A 397 15.21 -16.21 -13.03
N ASN A 398 14.92 -17.25 -13.83
CA ASN A 398 13.68 -18.01 -13.66
C ASN A 398 13.80 -18.91 -12.42
N GLU A 399 12.93 -18.70 -11.44
CA GLU A 399 12.92 -19.45 -10.18
C GLU A 399 12.70 -20.97 -10.38
N ARG A 400 11.98 -21.36 -11.44
CA ARG A 400 11.76 -22.79 -11.77
C ARG A 400 13.04 -23.53 -12.19
N SER A 401 14.00 -22.82 -12.77
CA SER A 401 15.31 -23.43 -13.10
C SER A 401 16.15 -23.64 -11.84
N LEU A 402 16.01 -22.78 -10.85
CA LEU A 402 16.75 -22.86 -9.57
C LEU A 402 16.18 -23.96 -8.65
N SER A 403 14.89 -24.17 -8.65
CA SER A 403 14.26 -25.26 -7.86
C SER A 403 14.67 -26.64 -8.37
N LYS A 404 14.86 -26.80 -9.68
CA LYS A 404 15.38 -28.04 -10.26
C LYS A 404 16.83 -28.31 -9.88
N LEU A 405 17.68 -27.26 -9.79
CA LEU A 405 19.10 -27.39 -9.38
C LEU A 405 19.27 -27.69 -7.88
N ARG A 406 18.30 -27.34 -7.04
CA ARG A 406 18.32 -27.67 -5.60
C ARG A 406 17.76 -29.05 -5.27
N ALA A 407 17.08 -29.70 -6.21
CA ALA A 407 16.49 -31.04 -6.08
C ALA A 407 17.43 -32.16 -6.59
N ILE A 408 18.56 -31.78 -7.18
CA ILE A 408 19.71 -32.66 -7.57
C ILE A 408 20.81 -32.50 -6.51
#